data_e6dd1aca21d91a0300ce9851e0fd604d
#
_entry.id   e6dd1aca21d91a0300ce9851e0fd604d
#
_cell.length_a   1.000
_cell.length_b   1.000
_cell.length_c   1.000
_cell.angle_alpha   90.00
_cell.angle_beta   90.00
_cell.angle_gamma   90.00
#
_symmetry.space_group_name_H-M   'P 1'
#
loop_
_entity.id
_entity.type
_entity.pdbx_description
1 polymer ?
#
loop_
_entity_poly.entity_id
_entity_poly.type
_entity_poly.pdbx_seq_one_letter_code
_entity_poly.pdbx_strand_id
1 'polypeptide(L)'
;MSLRRCIAFIVCVVCAASFNACQEQSWESAMAAGQAAVQQGNYVEAERIYLAAVKKAEEFGREDPRVAVSLSHLAQVYAGQGKHVEAEPVYLQALKIYQAVHGENHPDVAATLNNLGVLHRMYGQYEQAEPLLTRALAIKEKLLGPHHVDVALGLANLAQLKVSQGQPEKAEPLYRRALAIREESLGPSHPEVAKTLEHLANVLRKLGRQDEALTLDLQAREIRAKRS
;
A
#
# COMPACT_ATOMS: atom_id res chain seq x y z
N MET A 1 -20.79 -47.46 -16.75
CA MET A 1 -19.78 -46.43 -17.08
C MET A 1 -18.47 -47.16 -17.26
N SER A 2 -17.82 -47.14 -18.41
CA SER A 2 -16.64 -47.98 -18.66
C SER A 2 -15.37 -47.40 -17.98
N LEU A 3 -14.54 -48.29 -17.47
CA LEU A 3 -13.23 -48.00 -16.84
C LEU A 3 -12.37 -47.00 -17.65
N ARG A 4 -12.45 -47.03 -18.96
CA ARG A 4 -11.77 -46.12 -19.89
C ARG A 4 -12.24 -44.65 -19.74
N ARG A 5 -13.54 -44.41 -19.44
CA ARG A 5 -14.06 -43.04 -19.19
C ARG A 5 -13.59 -42.48 -17.84
N CYS A 6 -13.48 -43.33 -16.82
CA CYS A 6 -12.94 -42.90 -15.53
C CYS A 6 -11.46 -42.57 -15.60
N ILE A 7 -10.65 -43.39 -16.30
CA ILE A 7 -9.21 -43.14 -16.47
C ILE A 7 -8.97 -41.84 -17.27
N ALA A 8 -9.73 -41.60 -18.35
CA ALA A 8 -9.62 -40.37 -19.13
C ALA A 8 -9.98 -39.12 -18.31
N PHE A 9 -11.00 -39.22 -17.44
CA PHE A 9 -11.40 -38.12 -16.56
C PHE A 9 -10.34 -37.82 -15.49
N ILE A 10 -9.74 -38.84 -14.87
CA ILE A 10 -8.67 -38.70 -13.88
C ILE A 10 -7.42 -38.10 -14.50
N VAL A 11 -7.01 -38.55 -15.68
CA VAL A 11 -5.87 -37.99 -16.41
C VAL A 11 -6.08 -36.53 -16.78
N CYS A 12 -7.29 -36.16 -17.22
CA CYS A 12 -7.64 -34.79 -17.57
C CYS A 12 -7.60 -33.86 -16.34
N VAL A 13 -8.10 -34.33 -15.18
CA VAL A 13 -8.06 -33.57 -13.92
C VAL A 13 -6.64 -33.38 -13.42
N VAL A 14 -5.78 -34.43 -13.49
CA VAL A 14 -4.37 -34.33 -13.07
C VAL A 14 -3.59 -33.40 -13.99
N CYS A 15 -3.81 -33.45 -15.32
CA CYS A 15 -3.18 -32.54 -16.27
C CYS A 15 -3.60 -31.08 -16.06
N ALA A 16 -4.89 -30.85 -15.80
CA ALA A 16 -5.39 -29.50 -15.52
C ALA A 16 -4.83 -28.94 -14.21
N ALA A 17 -4.75 -29.75 -13.15
CA ALA A 17 -4.15 -29.36 -11.87
C ALA A 17 -2.65 -29.02 -12.02
N SER A 18 -1.90 -29.83 -12.80
CA SER A 18 -0.48 -29.58 -13.06
C SER A 18 -0.27 -28.32 -13.91
N PHE A 19 -1.14 -28.05 -14.86
CA PHE A 19 -1.09 -26.84 -15.70
C PHE A 19 -1.38 -25.58 -14.87
N ASN A 20 -2.41 -25.60 -14.04
CA ASN A 20 -2.72 -24.47 -13.15
C ASN A 20 -1.58 -24.20 -12.16
N ALA A 21 -0.98 -25.23 -11.58
CA ALA A 21 0.16 -25.09 -10.67
C ALA A 21 1.38 -24.47 -11.38
N CYS A 22 1.63 -24.85 -12.63
CA CYS A 22 2.71 -24.28 -13.43
C CYS A 22 2.46 -22.80 -13.78
N GLN A 23 1.22 -22.43 -14.09
CA GLN A 23 0.83 -21.03 -14.33
C GLN A 23 0.97 -20.19 -13.06
N GLU A 24 0.51 -20.69 -11.93
CA GLU A 24 0.61 -20.02 -10.64
C GLU A 24 2.07 -19.75 -10.26
N GLN A 25 2.93 -20.75 -10.33
CA GLN A 25 4.37 -20.61 -10.10
C GLN A 25 5.02 -19.60 -11.05
N SER A 26 4.56 -19.55 -12.30
CA SER A 26 5.04 -18.60 -13.31
C SER A 26 4.60 -17.16 -12.99
N TRP A 27 3.38 -16.95 -12.44
CA TRP A 27 2.90 -15.65 -12.00
C TRP A 27 3.63 -15.19 -10.73
N GLU A 28 3.77 -16.05 -9.72
CA GLU A 28 4.51 -15.73 -8.49
C GLU A 28 5.96 -15.33 -8.76
N SER A 29 6.63 -16.06 -9.66
CA SER A 29 8.00 -15.75 -10.07
C SER A 29 8.09 -14.37 -10.73
N ALA A 30 7.10 -13.99 -11.56
CA ALA A 30 7.04 -12.66 -12.17
C ALA A 30 6.80 -11.57 -11.10
N MET A 31 5.93 -11.81 -10.12
CA MET A 31 5.69 -10.87 -9.02
C MET A 31 6.95 -10.65 -8.19
N ALA A 32 7.67 -11.71 -7.83
CA ALA A 32 8.93 -11.61 -7.09
C ALA A 32 10.03 -10.86 -7.89
N ALA A 33 10.14 -11.13 -9.18
CA ALA A 33 11.08 -10.44 -10.06
C ALA A 33 10.75 -8.94 -10.19
N GLY A 34 9.45 -8.59 -10.33
CA GLY A 34 9.00 -7.20 -10.36
C GLY A 34 9.33 -6.46 -9.07
N GLN A 35 9.12 -7.09 -7.92
CA GLN A 35 9.48 -6.51 -6.63
C GLN A 35 10.99 -6.31 -6.48
N ALA A 36 11.81 -7.25 -6.92
CA ALA A 36 13.26 -7.10 -6.94
C ALA A 36 13.72 -5.92 -7.83
N ALA A 37 13.09 -5.75 -9.00
CA ALA A 37 13.38 -4.63 -9.89
C ALA A 37 13.02 -3.27 -9.23
N VAL A 38 11.90 -3.19 -8.52
CA VAL A 38 11.51 -2.00 -7.75
C VAL A 38 12.53 -1.70 -6.65
N GLN A 39 12.99 -2.70 -5.89
CA GLN A 39 14.00 -2.54 -4.84
C GLN A 39 15.33 -2.04 -5.39
N GLN A 40 15.68 -2.38 -6.63
CA GLN A 40 16.86 -1.88 -7.35
C GLN A 40 16.65 -0.49 -7.97
N GLY A 41 15.45 0.09 -7.84
CA GLY A 41 15.10 1.36 -8.48
C GLY A 41 14.90 1.26 -10.00
N ASN A 42 14.86 0.04 -10.56
CA ASN A 42 14.68 -0.19 -11.99
C ASN A 42 13.18 -0.24 -12.34
N TYR A 43 12.54 0.92 -12.28
CA TYR A 43 11.09 1.04 -12.53
C TYR A 43 10.68 0.68 -13.97
N VAL A 44 11.56 0.86 -14.95
CA VAL A 44 11.27 0.48 -16.35
C VAL A 44 11.15 -1.03 -16.49
N GLU A 45 12.07 -1.76 -15.90
CA GLU A 45 12.01 -3.23 -15.91
C GLU A 45 10.86 -3.75 -15.04
N ALA A 46 10.60 -3.13 -13.88
CA ALA A 46 9.46 -3.47 -13.04
C ALA A 46 8.12 -3.29 -13.78
N GLU A 47 7.94 -2.21 -14.54
CA GLU A 47 6.77 -1.99 -15.41
C GLU A 47 6.59 -3.12 -16.39
N ARG A 48 7.66 -3.47 -17.12
CA ARG A 48 7.62 -4.56 -18.11
C ARG A 48 7.20 -5.90 -17.49
N ILE A 49 7.76 -6.20 -16.31
CA ILE A 49 7.48 -7.44 -15.58
C ILE A 49 6.05 -7.46 -15.07
N TYR A 50 5.56 -6.38 -14.46
CA TYR A 50 4.21 -6.35 -13.90
C TYR A 50 3.14 -6.34 -15.01
N LEU A 51 3.40 -5.73 -16.18
CA LEU A 51 2.53 -5.88 -17.35
C LEU A 51 2.42 -7.34 -17.79
N ALA A 52 3.52 -8.08 -17.76
CA ALA A 52 3.50 -9.51 -18.06
C ALA A 52 2.77 -10.31 -16.96
N ALA A 53 2.95 -9.93 -15.68
CA ALA A 53 2.26 -10.56 -14.55
C ALA A 53 0.74 -10.36 -14.63
N VAL A 54 0.26 -9.17 -15.03
CA VAL A 54 -1.17 -8.92 -15.27
C VAL A 54 -1.72 -9.89 -16.31
N LYS A 55 -1.06 -10.01 -17.46
CA LYS A 55 -1.50 -10.94 -18.53
C LYS A 55 -1.55 -12.40 -18.07
N LYS A 56 -0.55 -12.83 -17.27
CA LYS A 56 -0.56 -14.17 -16.69
C LYS A 56 -1.68 -14.37 -15.68
N ALA A 57 -1.96 -13.36 -14.87
CA ALA A 57 -3.05 -13.40 -13.90
C ALA A 57 -4.43 -13.48 -14.59
N GLU A 58 -4.61 -12.81 -15.74
CA GLU A 58 -5.86 -12.84 -16.52
C GLU A 58 -6.17 -14.24 -17.08
N GLU A 59 -5.17 -15.13 -17.19
CA GLU A 59 -5.37 -16.52 -17.60
C GLU A 59 -6.19 -17.32 -16.56
N PHE A 60 -6.19 -16.89 -15.29
CA PHE A 60 -7.03 -17.45 -14.23
C PHE A 60 -8.46 -16.87 -14.21
N GLY A 61 -8.67 -15.74 -14.88
CA GLY A 61 -9.93 -15.01 -14.99
C GLY A 61 -9.72 -13.52 -14.75
N ARG A 62 -10.50 -12.68 -15.43
CA ARG A 62 -10.35 -11.22 -15.35
C ARG A 62 -10.69 -10.62 -14.00
N GLU A 63 -11.47 -11.32 -13.20
CA GLU A 63 -11.86 -10.92 -11.83
C GLU A 63 -11.08 -11.71 -10.76
N ASP A 64 -10.04 -12.46 -11.15
CA ASP A 64 -9.20 -13.17 -10.20
C ASP A 64 -8.41 -12.18 -9.34
N PRO A 65 -8.30 -12.38 -8.02
CA PRO A 65 -7.55 -11.49 -7.13
C PRO A 65 -6.10 -11.25 -7.55
N ARG A 66 -5.45 -12.21 -8.21
CA ARG A 66 -4.09 -12.08 -8.75
C ARG A 66 -3.97 -10.96 -9.78
N VAL A 67 -5.04 -10.70 -10.55
CA VAL A 67 -5.09 -9.54 -11.47
C VAL A 67 -5.01 -8.24 -10.67
N ALA A 68 -5.81 -8.11 -9.60
CA ALA A 68 -5.81 -6.91 -8.76
C ALA A 68 -4.46 -6.71 -8.04
N VAL A 69 -3.83 -7.78 -7.57
CA VAL A 69 -2.47 -7.73 -6.99
C VAL A 69 -1.47 -7.20 -8.01
N SER A 70 -1.46 -7.77 -9.22
CA SER A 70 -0.53 -7.36 -10.29
C SER A 70 -0.76 -5.91 -10.73
N LEU A 71 -2.03 -5.49 -10.87
CA LEU A 71 -2.40 -4.12 -11.18
C LEU A 71 -1.98 -3.14 -10.08
N SER A 72 -2.14 -3.50 -8.81
CA SER A 72 -1.73 -2.65 -7.69
C SER A 72 -0.23 -2.37 -7.70
N HIS A 73 0.59 -3.39 -7.96
CA HIS A 73 2.04 -3.22 -8.11
C HIS A 73 2.42 -2.43 -9.37
N LEU A 74 1.74 -2.65 -10.49
CA LEU A 74 1.94 -1.87 -11.71
C LEU A 74 1.63 -0.38 -11.47
N ALA A 75 0.51 -0.09 -10.80
CA ALA A 75 0.13 1.28 -10.45
C ALA A 75 1.13 1.95 -9.51
N GLN A 76 1.72 1.20 -8.54
CA GLN A 76 2.81 1.69 -7.69
C GLN A 76 4.05 2.05 -8.52
N VAL A 77 4.39 1.23 -9.51
CA VAL A 77 5.50 1.51 -10.42
C VAL A 77 5.23 2.77 -11.24
N TYR A 78 4.02 2.93 -11.80
CA TYR A 78 3.65 4.16 -12.51
C TYR A 78 3.72 5.39 -11.60
N ALA A 79 3.21 5.29 -10.37
CA ALA A 79 3.30 6.37 -9.38
C ALA A 79 4.78 6.71 -9.06
N GLY A 80 5.63 5.70 -8.90
CA GLY A 80 7.07 5.88 -8.66
C GLY A 80 7.83 6.52 -9.83
N GLN A 81 7.35 6.33 -11.06
CA GLN A 81 7.87 6.98 -12.28
C GLN A 81 7.29 8.39 -12.51
N GLY A 82 6.36 8.85 -11.67
CA GLY A 82 5.64 10.10 -11.87
C GLY A 82 4.53 10.03 -12.93
N LYS A 83 4.16 8.85 -13.40
CA LYS A 83 3.10 8.59 -14.37
C LYS A 83 1.73 8.43 -13.69
N HIS A 84 1.18 9.52 -13.15
CA HIS A 84 -0.08 9.41 -12.38
C HIS A 84 -1.31 9.25 -13.24
N VAL A 85 -1.30 9.82 -14.43
CA VAL A 85 -2.42 9.67 -15.39
C VAL A 85 -2.60 8.18 -15.75
N GLU A 86 -1.49 7.43 -15.79
CA GLU A 86 -1.48 5.99 -16.00
C GLU A 86 -1.75 5.20 -14.72
N ALA A 87 -1.27 5.67 -13.57
CA ALA A 87 -1.40 4.97 -12.29
C ALA A 87 -2.86 4.93 -11.79
N GLU A 88 -3.58 6.04 -11.88
CA GLU A 88 -4.94 6.17 -11.34
C GLU A 88 -5.91 5.12 -11.91
N PRO A 89 -6.09 4.99 -13.24
CA PRO A 89 -7.03 4.01 -13.80
C PRO A 89 -6.64 2.56 -13.45
N VAL A 90 -5.36 2.26 -13.29
CA VAL A 90 -4.88 0.93 -12.93
C VAL A 90 -5.23 0.62 -11.46
N TYR A 91 -5.05 1.59 -10.54
CA TYR A 91 -5.52 1.42 -9.16
C TYR A 91 -7.04 1.27 -9.07
N LEU A 92 -7.81 2.03 -9.86
CA LEU A 92 -9.27 1.94 -9.87
C LEU A 92 -9.74 0.56 -10.37
N GLN A 93 -9.06 -0.01 -11.34
CA GLN A 93 -9.35 -1.37 -11.81
C GLN A 93 -9.06 -2.40 -10.72
N ALA A 94 -7.91 -2.32 -10.05
CA ALA A 94 -7.57 -3.18 -8.92
C ALA A 94 -8.60 -3.07 -7.79
N LEU A 95 -8.99 -1.84 -7.43
CA LEU A 95 -9.98 -1.56 -6.41
C LEU A 95 -11.32 -2.23 -6.72
N LYS A 96 -11.79 -2.11 -7.97
CA LYS A 96 -13.04 -2.73 -8.42
C LYS A 96 -13.01 -4.26 -8.25
N ILE A 97 -11.91 -4.92 -8.62
CA ILE A 97 -11.77 -6.36 -8.46
C ILE A 97 -11.75 -6.74 -6.98
N TYR A 98 -10.96 -6.05 -6.15
CA TYR A 98 -10.92 -6.33 -4.72
C TYR A 98 -12.28 -6.14 -4.04
N GLN A 99 -13.02 -5.09 -4.39
CA GLN A 99 -14.36 -4.87 -3.85
C GLN A 99 -15.35 -5.97 -4.28
N ALA A 100 -15.26 -6.43 -5.53
CA ALA A 100 -16.12 -7.50 -6.05
C ALA A 100 -15.84 -8.85 -5.36
N VAL A 101 -14.57 -9.17 -5.12
CA VAL A 101 -14.15 -10.47 -4.58
C VAL A 101 -14.20 -10.51 -3.05
N HIS A 102 -13.75 -9.45 -2.38
CA HIS A 102 -13.56 -9.43 -0.93
C HIS A 102 -14.56 -8.55 -0.19
N GLY A 103 -15.36 -7.74 -0.92
CA GLY A 103 -16.26 -6.75 -0.33
C GLY A 103 -15.54 -5.46 0.09
N GLU A 104 -16.36 -4.49 0.51
CA GLU A 104 -15.94 -3.09 0.77
C GLU A 104 -14.97 -2.92 1.96
N ASN A 105 -15.00 -3.86 2.91
CA ASN A 105 -14.22 -3.78 4.15
C ASN A 105 -13.14 -4.87 4.18
N HIS A 106 -12.20 -4.80 3.24
CA HIS A 106 -11.08 -5.74 3.16
C HIS A 106 -9.74 -5.00 3.25
N PRO A 107 -8.66 -5.61 3.77
CA PRO A 107 -7.33 -4.99 3.82
C PRO A 107 -6.83 -4.50 2.47
N ASP A 108 -7.04 -5.25 1.38
CA ASP A 108 -6.59 -4.88 0.04
C ASP A 108 -7.36 -3.67 -0.50
N VAL A 109 -8.65 -3.55 -0.18
CA VAL A 109 -9.46 -2.37 -0.49
C VAL A 109 -8.89 -1.15 0.26
N ALA A 110 -8.59 -1.29 1.56
CA ALA A 110 -8.01 -0.22 2.35
C ALA A 110 -6.62 0.19 1.83
N ALA A 111 -5.78 -0.77 1.45
CA ALA A 111 -4.46 -0.50 0.89
C ALA A 111 -4.55 0.25 -0.44
N THR A 112 -5.45 -0.18 -1.33
CA THR A 112 -5.63 0.45 -2.65
C THR A 112 -6.22 1.87 -2.52
N LEU A 113 -7.20 2.07 -1.65
CA LEU A 113 -7.75 3.40 -1.33
C LEU A 113 -6.67 4.33 -0.76
N ASN A 114 -5.83 3.83 0.15
CA ASN A 114 -4.71 4.58 0.69
C ASN A 114 -3.73 5.01 -0.41
N ASN A 115 -3.37 4.10 -1.31
CA ASN A 115 -2.44 4.39 -2.40
C ASN A 115 -3.01 5.41 -3.39
N LEU A 116 -4.29 5.29 -3.75
CA LEU A 116 -5.00 6.30 -4.55
C LEU A 116 -5.03 7.65 -3.85
N GLY A 117 -5.33 7.69 -2.56
CA GLY A 117 -5.34 8.92 -1.78
C GLY A 117 -3.96 9.58 -1.70
N VAL A 118 -2.90 8.80 -1.53
CA VAL A 118 -1.51 9.30 -1.58
C VAL A 118 -1.17 9.82 -2.99
N LEU A 119 -1.58 9.11 -4.04
CA LEU A 119 -1.41 9.54 -5.43
C LEU A 119 -2.05 10.92 -5.64
N HIS A 120 -3.34 11.06 -5.34
CA HIS A 120 -4.05 12.35 -5.48
C HIS A 120 -3.41 13.47 -4.65
N ARG A 121 -2.97 13.18 -3.41
CA ARG A 121 -2.24 14.16 -2.58
C ARG A 121 -0.96 14.64 -3.26
N MET A 122 -0.17 13.73 -3.85
CA MET A 122 1.08 14.08 -4.53
C MET A 122 0.88 15.02 -5.72
N TYR A 123 -0.30 14.97 -6.35
CA TYR A 123 -0.65 15.84 -7.48
C TYR A 123 -1.49 17.06 -7.11
N GLY A 124 -1.59 17.35 -5.80
CA GLY A 124 -2.33 18.51 -5.32
C GLY A 124 -3.85 18.38 -5.38
N GLN A 125 -4.36 17.19 -5.70
CA GLN A 125 -5.80 16.89 -5.77
C GLN A 125 -6.33 16.53 -4.37
N TYR A 126 -6.21 17.46 -3.44
CA TYR A 126 -6.46 17.21 -2.02
C TYR A 126 -7.93 16.87 -1.71
N GLU A 127 -8.86 17.43 -2.43
CA GLU A 127 -10.30 17.17 -2.28
C GLU A 127 -10.67 15.73 -2.64
N GLN A 128 -9.96 15.14 -3.60
CA GLN A 128 -10.12 13.75 -3.99
C GLN A 128 -9.35 12.80 -3.04
N ALA A 129 -8.21 13.23 -2.53
CA ALA A 129 -7.37 12.45 -1.63
C ALA A 129 -8.04 12.20 -0.27
N GLU A 130 -8.72 13.21 0.29
CA GLU A 130 -9.25 13.16 1.65
C GLU A 130 -10.27 12.04 1.89
N PRO A 131 -11.32 11.88 1.08
CA PRO A 131 -12.29 10.80 1.28
C PRO A 131 -11.66 9.41 1.13
N LEU A 132 -10.69 9.25 0.24
CA LEU A 132 -10.00 7.97 0.03
C LEU A 132 -9.16 7.58 1.25
N LEU A 133 -8.33 8.49 1.75
CA LEU A 133 -7.50 8.26 2.94
C LEU A 133 -8.35 8.05 4.21
N THR A 134 -9.42 8.82 4.36
CA THR A 134 -10.34 8.69 5.50
C THR A 134 -11.03 7.33 5.48
N ARG A 135 -11.52 6.89 4.33
CA ARG A 135 -12.15 5.57 4.17
C ARG A 135 -11.15 4.44 4.41
N ALA A 136 -9.94 4.54 3.87
CA ALA A 136 -8.87 3.57 4.10
C ALA A 136 -8.56 3.41 5.59
N LEU A 137 -8.44 4.53 6.31
CA LEU A 137 -8.22 4.56 7.76
C LEU A 137 -9.38 3.89 8.52
N ALA A 138 -10.61 4.24 8.21
CA ALA A 138 -11.80 3.67 8.86
C ALA A 138 -11.88 2.14 8.68
N ILE A 139 -11.56 1.63 7.49
CA ILE A 139 -11.51 0.18 7.23
C ILE A 139 -10.42 -0.47 8.11
N LYS A 140 -9.22 0.12 8.16
CA LYS A 140 -8.12 -0.41 8.99
C LYS A 140 -8.47 -0.41 10.48
N GLU A 141 -9.04 0.67 11.00
CA GLU A 141 -9.49 0.74 12.40
C GLU A 141 -10.53 -0.32 12.74
N LYS A 142 -11.48 -0.54 11.81
CA LYS A 142 -12.53 -1.56 11.98
C LYS A 142 -11.97 -2.99 11.99
N LEU A 143 -10.98 -3.28 11.13
CA LEU A 143 -10.46 -4.64 10.97
C LEU A 143 -9.38 -4.99 12.01
N LEU A 144 -8.52 -4.04 12.34
CA LEU A 144 -7.29 -4.28 13.10
C LEU A 144 -7.34 -3.69 14.51
N GLY A 145 -8.34 -2.85 14.78
CA GLY A 145 -8.43 -2.07 16.01
C GLY A 145 -7.64 -0.76 15.95
N PRO A 146 -8.00 0.20 16.83
CA PRO A 146 -7.49 1.59 16.77
C PRO A 146 -6.01 1.76 17.14
N HIS A 147 -5.36 0.73 17.68
CA HIS A 147 -3.96 0.74 18.14
C HIS A 147 -3.01 -0.06 17.23
N HIS A 148 -3.48 -0.55 16.08
CA HIS A 148 -2.64 -1.31 15.18
C HIS A 148 -1.65 -0.41 14.40
N VAL A 149 -0.44 -0.92 14.12
CA VAL A 149 0.61 -0.16 13.42
C VAL A 149 0.18 0.33 12.02
N ASP A 150 -0.68 -0.42 11.33
CA ASP A 150 -1.22 0.00 10.02
C ASP A 150 -2.21 1.16 10.13
N VAL A 151 -2.86 1.34 11.28
CA VAL A 151 -3.66 2.53 11.58
C VAL A 151 -2.76 3.75 11.72
N ALA A 152 -1.59 3.62 12.38
CA ALA A 152 -0.61 4.69 12.46
C ALA A 152 -0.12 5.15 11.09
N LEU A 153 0.06 4.23 10.13
CA LEU A 153 0.39 4.59 8.75
C LEU A 153 -0.74 5.40 8.09
N GLY A 154 -1.99 4.97 8.24
CA GLY A 154 -3.16 5.69 7.72
C GLY A 154 -3.29 7.10 8.31
N LEU A 155 -3.11 7.22 9.63
CA LEU A 155 -3.10 8.51 10.33
C LEU A 155 -1.98 9.44 9.82
N ALA A 156 -0.77 8.91 9.62
CA ALA A 156 0.34 9.69 9.11
C ALA A 156 0.09 10.20 7.67
N ASN A 157 -0.52 9.38 6.78
CA ASN A 157 -0.87 9.79 5.44
C ASN A 157 -1.96 10.87 5.43
N LEU A 158 -2.97 10.76 6.30
CA LEU A 158 -3.99 11.78 6.45
C LEU A 158 -3.41 13.08 7.05
N ALA A 159 -2.51 12.97 8.04
CA ALA A 159 -1.79 14.12 8.59
C ALA A 159 -0.96 14.83 7.52
N GLN A 160 -0.26 14.07 6.67
CA GLN A 160 0.51 14.64 5.58
C GLN A 160 -0.37 15.36 4.54
N LEU A 161 -1.58 14.84 4.27
CA LEU A 161 -2.58 15.53 3.48
C LEU A 161 -2.96 16.88 4.12
N LYS A 162 -3.23 16.89 5.44
CA LYS A 162 -3.57 18.13 6.16
C LYS A 162 -2.43 19.17 6.10
N VAL A 163 -1.18 18.72 6.19
CA VAL A 163 -0.01 19.60 5.99
C VAL A 163 0.00 20.16 4.56
N SER A 164 -0.28 19.32 3.55
CA SER A 164 -0.32 19.75 2.14
C SER A 164 -1.45 20.74 1.85
N GLN A 165 -2.57 20.61 2.58
CA GLN A 165 -3.71 21.57 2.53
C GLN A 165 -3.42 22.89 3.29
N GLY A 166 -2.25 23.05 3.93
CA GLY A 166 -1.96 24.21 4.76
C GLY A 166 -2.73 24.25 6.09
N GLN A 167 -3.09 23.07 6.64
CA GLN A 167 -3.87 22.90 7.88
C GLN A 167 -3.05 22.16 8.95
N PRO A 168 -1.91 22.74 9.43
CA PRO A 168 -1.04 22.06 10.38
C PRO A 168 -1.74 21.78 11.74
N GLU A 169 -2.71 22.59 12.15
CA GLU A 169 -3.50 22.39 13.37
C GLU A 169 -4.29 21.08 13.33
N LYS A 170 -4.75 20.66 12.15
CA LYS A 170 -5.44 19.38 11.96
C LYS A 170 -4.46 18.21 11.80
N ALA A 171 -3.24 18.46 11.36
CA ALA A 171 -2.23 17.43 11.20
C ALA A 171 -1.62 17.00 12.53
N GLU A 172 -1.43 17.93 13.47
CA GLU A 172 -0.79 17.66 14.78
C GLU A 172 -1.44 16.48 15.53
N PRO A 173 -2.74 16.48 15.82
CA PRO A 173 -3.36 15.37 16.57
C PRO A 173 -3.23 14.02 15.87
N LEU A 174 -3.26 14.00 14.54
CA LEU A 174 -3.10 12.77 13.77
C LEU A 174 -1.68 12.21 13.89
N TYR A 175 -0.65 13.05 13.80
CA TYR A 175 0.73 12.60 14.00
C TYR A 175 1.01 12.18 15.44
N ARG A 176 0.47 12.88 16.43
CA ARG A 176 0.60 12.48 17.84
C ARG A 176 -0.01 11.10 18.10
N ARG A 177 -1.18 10.84 17.56
CA ARG A 177 -1.81 9.51 17.64
C ARG A 177 -0.99 8.45 16.92
N ALA A 178 -0.49 8.74 15.71
CA ALA A 178 0.37 7.83 14.97
C ALA A 178 1.67 7.52 15.73
N LEU A 179 2.26 8.53 16.39
CA LEU A 179 3.46 8.38 17.22
C LEU A 179 3.20 7.44 18.40
N ALA A 180 2.16 7.69 19.18
CA ALA A 180 1.81 6.86 20.33
C ALA A 180 1.62 5.38 19.95
N ILE A 181 0.89 5.12 18.86
CA ILE A 181 0.68 3.75 18.35
C ILE A 181 2.02 3.11 17.95
N ARG A 182 2.90 3.85 17.26
CA ARG A 182 4.21 3.32 16.83
C ARG A 182 5.14 3.07 18.00
N GLU A 183 5.17 3.94 19.01
CA GLU A 183 5.95 3.75 20.24
C GLU A 183 5.50 2.50 21.00
N GLU A 184 4.19 2.31 21.13
CA GLU A 184 3.61 1.14 21.80
C GLU A 184 3.87 -0.16 21.03
N SER A 185 3.68 -0.17 19.70
CA SER A 185 3.73 -1.39 18.89
C SER A 185 5.12 -1.80 18.46
N LEU A 186 6.02 -0.83 18.20
CA LEU A 186 7.34 -1.06 17.60
C LEU A 186 8.48 -0.76 18.58
N GLY A 187 8.16 -0.13 19.70
CA GLY A 187 9.13 0.40 20.65
C GLY A 187 9.68 1.79 20.28
N PRO A 188 10.11 2.57 21.31
CA PRO A 188 10.46 3.98 21.14
C PRO A 188 11.73 4.22 20.29
N SER A 189 12.53 3.20 20.03
CA SER A 189 13.76 3.31 19.22
C SER A 189 13.57 2.82 17.77
N HIS A 190 12.34 2.61 17.31
CA HIS A 190 12.08 2.14 15.95
C HIS A 190 12.23 3.28 14.92
N PRO A 191 12.77 3.03 13.69
CA PRO A 191 12.92 4.05 12.65
C PRO A 191 11.64 4.79 12.27
N GLU A 192 10.49 4.11 12.30
CA GLU A 192 9.19 4.72 12.00
C GLU A 192 8.77 5.71 13.10
N VAL A 193 9.22 5.52 14.36
CA VAL A 193 9.05 6.50 15.44
C VAL A 193 9.86 7.75 15.11
N ALA A 194 11.16 7.61 14.78
CA ALA A 194 11.99 8.75 14.40
C ALA A 194 11.40 9.54 13.23
N LYS A 195 10.92 8.86 12.20
CA LYS A 195 10.26 9.49 11.05
C LYS A 195 8.98 10.25 11.44
N THR A 196 8.21 9.70 12.37
CA THR A 196 6.98 10.37 12.85
C THR A 196 7.30 11.61 13.67
N LEU A 197 8.34 11.53 14.53
CA LEU A 197 8.85 12.68 15.29
C LEU A 197 9.28 13.82 14.37
N GLU A 198 10.01 13.54 13.30
CA GLU A 198 10.43 14.54 12.30
C GLU A 198 9.24 15.20 11.60
N HIS A 199 8.24 14.41 11.21
CA HIS A 199 7.01 14.95 10.61
C HIS A 199 6.24 15.84 11.59
N LEU A 200 6.11 15.41 12.84
CA LEU A 200 5.46 16.20 13.91
C LEU A 200 6.27 17.47 14.21
N ALA A 201 7.59 17.39 14.27
CA ALA A 201 8.46 18.56 14.44
C ALA A 201 8.24 19.60 13.31
N ASN A 202 8.12 19.14 12.07
CA ASN A 202 7.82 20.03 10.95
C ASN A 202 6.44 20.70 11.10
N VAL A 203 5.43 19.99 11.57
CA VAL A 203 4.10 20.55 11.88
C VAL A 203 4.20 21.61 12.98
N LEU A 204 4.91 21.32 14.07
CA LEU A 204 5.10 22.25 15.18
C LEU A 204 5.83 23.53 14.75
N ARG A 205 6.81 23.44 13.85
CA ARG A 205 7.45 24.64 13.25
C ARG A 205 6.46 25.50 12.49
N LYS A 206 5.58 24.88 11.71
CA LYS A 206 4.51 25.61 11.00
C LYS A 206 3.52 26.29 11.95
N LEU A 207 3.37 25.75 13.17
CA LEU A 207 2.56 26.32 14.24
C LEU A 207 3.31 27.35 15.12
N GLY A 208 4.59 27.65 14.81
CA GLY A 208 5.40 28.59 15.60
C GLY A 208 6.01 28.01 16.88
N ARG A 209 5.84 26.70 17.15
CA ARG A 209 6.29 26.01 18.38
C ARG A 209 7.70 25.44 18.18
N GLN A 210 8.69 26.32 18.08
CA GLN A 210 10.06 25.98 17.70
C GLN A 210 10.79 25.10 18.73
N ASP A 211 10.63 25.38 20.02
CA ASP A 211 11.33 24.63 21.09
C ASP A 211 10.85 23.19 21.18
N GLU A 212 9.53 22.97 21.03
CA GLU A 212 8.97 21.63 20.98
C GLU A 212 9.46 20.88 19.75
N ALA A 213 9.49 21.54 18.59
CA ALA A 213 9.99 20.94 17.36
C ALA A 213 11.47 20.52 17.48
N LEU A 214 12.30 21.36 18.10
CA LEU A 214 13.71 21.04 18.34
C LEU A 214 13.87 19.81 19.24
N THR A 215 13.06 19.70 20.28
CA THR A 215 13.07 18.55 21.19
C THR A 215 12.78 17.25 20.44
N LEU A 216 11.73 17.23 19.58
CA LEU A 216 11.40 16.05 18.78
C LEU A 216 12.48 15.70 17.74
N ASP A 217 13.13 16.70 17.13
CA ASP A 217 14.22 16.44 16.20
C ASP A 217 15.43 15.81 16.92
N LEU A 218 15.76 16.25 18.13
CA LEU A 218 16.83 15.65 18.90
C LEU A 218 16.52 14.19 19.23
N GLN A 219 15.30 13.88 19.67
CA GLN A 219 14.86 12.50 19.89
C GLN A 219 14.97 11.65 18.60
N ALA A 220 14.53 12.17 17.47
CA ALA A 220 14.63 11.46 16.20
C ALA A 220 16.08 11.16 15.80
N ARG A 221 17.00 12.11 16.00
CA ARG A 221 18.43 11.94 15.76
C ARG A 221 19.06 10.89 16.67
N GLU A 222 18.70 10.87 17.96
CA GLU A 222 19.20 9.88 18.91
C GLU A 222 18.78 8.45 18.50
N ILE A 223 17.52 8.29 18.05
CA ILE A 223 17.04 6.98 17.55
C ILE A 223 17.87 6.52 16.35
N ARG A 224 18.18 7.43 15.42
CA ARG A 224 18.97 7.11 14.23
C ARG A 224 20.42 6.79 14.57
N ALA A 225 21.02 7.55 15.51
CA ALA A 225 22.42 7.36 15.91
C ALA A 225 22.67 6.02 16.63
N LYS A 226 21.67 5.46 17.33
CA LYS A 226 21.80 4.16 18.01
C LYS A 226 21.83 2.97 17.05
N ARG A 227 21.61 3.18 15.75
CA ARG A 227 21.52 2.12 14.73
C ARG A 227 22.62 2.20 13.66
N SER A 228 23.38 3.26 13.63
CA SER A 228 24.60 3.41 12.80
C SER A 228 25.81 2.84 13.52
#